data_ecb532a2671d405508f434b43f9a8546
#
_entry.id   ecb532a2671d405508f434b43f9a8546
#
_cell.length_a   1.000
_cell.length_b   1.000
_cell.length_c   1.000
_cell.angle_alpha   90.00
_cell.angle_beta   90.00
_cell.angle_gamma   90.00
#
_symmetry.space_group_name_H-M   'P 1'
#
loop_
_entity.id
_entity.type
_entity.pdbx_description
1 polymer ?
#
loop_
_entity_poly.entity_id
_entity_poly.type
_entity_poly.pdbx_seq_one_letter_code
_entity_poly.pdbx_strand_id
1 'polypeptide(L)'
;MGVDKVPCIRLSHLTEEQKKAYILVHNKATMNTDFDINLLSIELESIMNIDMSDFGFDFEIEDEEVVEDEFELEEEALENEPKSKLGDIYQLGNHFLMCGDSTDFIQVKKLVGEAEIDLLVTDPPYNVAYEGKTEDALTIENDSMDDKKFRAFLVDAFSCADGVLKPGGAFYIWHADSEGYNFRGACRDVGWDVRQCLIWNKNQMVLGRQDYQWKHEPCLYGWKSGAGHYFVNDRSLVTVIEDKDNLNDLTKGELINIILEIRNDTPSTIINEVKPQRNGIHPTMKPVKLMERLIRNSSQKGENVLDLFNGGGATLIACEQNGRNYFGMELDPRYVDATIDRWEKFTGKQAIKVNE
;
A
#
# COMPACT_ATOMS: atom_id res chain seq x y z
N MET A 1 18.37 8.54 50.59
CA MET A 1 19.81 8.68 50.39
C MET A 1 20.00 9.58 49.17
N GLY A 2 20.60 10.77 49.37
CA GLY A 2 20.94 11.65 48.25
C GLY A 2 22.26 11.17 47.64
N VAL A 3 22.23 10.83 46.34
CA VAL A 3 23.44 10.50 45.59
C VAL A 3 23.96 11.78 44.95
N ASP A 4 25.01 12.34 45.48
CA ASP A 4 25.59 13.61 45.01
C ASP A 4 26.32 13.52 43.65
N LYS A 5 26.67 12.32 43.18
CA LYS A 5 27.36 12.10 41.89
C LYS A 5 26.95 10.75 41.31
N VAL A 6 26.59 10.74 40.03
CA VAL A 6 26.32 9.53 39.24
C VAL A 6 27.41 9.41 38.18
N PRO A 7 28.06 8.25 38.00
CA PRO A 7 28.97 8.04 36.88
C PRO A 7 28.20 8.07 35.57
N CYS A 8 28.65 8.90 34.64
CA CYS A 8 28.02 9.03 33.31
C CYS A 8 29.05 8.77 32.23
N ILE A 9 28.66 7.97 31.23
CA ILE A 9 29.42 7.79 29.99
C ILE A 9 28.71 8.64 28.91
N ARG A 10 29.46 9.52 28.25
CA ARG A 10 28.94 10.28 27.12
C ARG A 10 29.14 9.50 25.82
N LEU A 11 28.05 9.25 25.10
CA LEU A 11 28.02 8.56 23.81
C LEU A 11 27.74 9.53 22.64
N SER A 12 28.33 10.73 22.70
CA SER A 12 28.09 11.81 21.73
C SER A 12 28.62 11.52 20.31
N HIS A 13 29.46 10.49 20.17
CA HIS A 13 30.02 10.06 18.89
C HIS A 13 29.16 9.05 18.14
N LEU A 14 28.06 8.55 18.74
CA LEU A 14 27.14 7.59 18.12
C LEU A 14 26.12 8.32 17.28
N THR A 15 25.74 7.70 16.14
CA THR A 15 24.57 8.08 15.34
C THR A 15 23.28 7.81 16.12
N GLU A 16 22.15 8.34 15.69
CA GLU A 16 20.85 8.07 16.34
C GLU A 16 20.49 6.59 16.30
N GLU A 17 20.76 5.91 15.18
CA GLU A 17 20.58 4.47 15.03
C GLU A 17 21.46 3.69 16.02
N GLN A 18 22.74 4.03 16.13
CA GLN A 18 23.64 3.41 17.08
C GLN A 18 23.23 3.66 18.53
N LYS A 19 22.65 4.82 18.85
CA LYS A 19 22.09 5.11 20.18
C LYS A 19 20.90 4.21 20.48
N LYS A 20 19.97 4.03 19.53
CA LYS A 20 18.83 3.11 19.69
C LYS A 20 19.31 1.68 19.94
N ALA A 21 20.20 1.16 19.09
CA ALA A 21 20.78 -0.17 19.26
C ALA A 21 21.45 -0.33 20.63
N TYR A 22 22.25 0.64 21.06
CA TYR A 22 22.91 0.62 22.38
C TYR A 22 21.89 0.57 23.52
N ILE A 23 20.81 1.35 23.47
CA ILE A 23 19.77 1.37 24.51
C ILE A 23 19.10 -0.01 24.60
N LEU A 24 18.72 -0.61 23.47
CA LEU A 24 18.10 -1.93 23.45
C LEU A 24 19.01 -3.01 23.99
N VAL A 25 20.27 -3.08 23.54
CA VAL A 25 21.27 -4.05 24.01
C VAL A 25 21.56 -3.88 25.50
N HIS A 26 21.74 -2.64 25.98
CA HIS A 26 21.97 -2.36 27.38
C HIS A 26 20.79 -2.76 28.26
N ASN A 27 19.57 -2.46 27.83
CA ASN A 27 18.36 -2.86 28.54
C ASN A 27 18.26 -4.39 28.58
N LYS A 28 18.43 -5.09 27.46
CA LYS A 28 18.40 -6.55 27.40
C LYS A 28 19.41 -7.20 28.37
N ALA A 29 20.63 -6.66 28.43
CA ALA A 29 21.69 -7.18 29.31
C ALA A 29 21.41 -6.96 30.81
N THR A 30 20.52 -6.04 31.17
CA THR A 30 20.23 -5.65 32.56
C THR A 30 18.82 -5.99 33.04
N MET A 31 17.95 -6.49 32.17
CA MET A 31 16.52 -6.74 32.45
C MET A 31 16.27 -8.02 33.24
N ASN A 32 15.35 -7.91 34.20
CA ASN A 32 14.68 -9.03 34.86
C ASN A 32 13.21 -9.18 34.40
N THR A 33 12.79 -8.44 33.38
CA THR A 33 11.42 -8.43 32.80
C THR A 33 11.50 -8.47 31.29
N ASP A 34 10.46 -9.00 30.65
CA ASP A 34 10.38 -9.10 29.19
C ASP A 34 10.10 -7.74 28.52
N PHE A 35 10.41 -7.64 27.22
CA PHE A 35 10.06 -6.52 26.38
C PHE A 35 8.59 -6.55 25.98
N ASP A 36 7.98 -5.40 25.78
CA ASP A 36 6.77 -5.29 24.98
C ASP A 36 7.16 -5.59 23.51
N ILE A 37 6.70 -6.73 23.00
CA ILE A 37 7.11 -7.25 21.70
C ILE A 37 6.70 -6.29 20.57
N ASN A 38 5.53 -5.64 20.66
CA ASN A 38 5.06 -4.71 19.64
C ASN A 38 5.94 -3.44 19.57
N LEU A 39 6.29 -2.87 20.71
CA LEU A 39 7.18 -1.71 20.77
C LEU A 39 8.61 -2.08 20.37
N LEU A 40 9.06 -3.26 20.76
CA LEU A 40 10.39 -3.76 20.38
C LEU A 40 10.52 -3.95 18.88
N SER A 41 9.48 -4.50 18.21
CA SER A 41 9.49 -4.69 16.76
C SER A 41 9.67 -3.36 16.02
N ILE A 42 8.93 -2.33 16.42
CA ILE A 42 9.01 -0.98 15.84
C ILE A 42 10.43 -0.39 15.99
N GLU A 43 11.05 -0.57 17.16
CA GLU A 43 12.41 -0.08 17.38
C GLU A 43 13.45 -0.88 16.58
N LEU A 44 13.33 -2.21 16.48
CA LEU A 44 14.23 -3.06 15.69
C LEU A 44 14.14 -2.74 14.20
N GLU A 45 12.94 -2.55 13.65
CA GLU A 45 12.73 -2.13 12.26
C GLU A 45 13.41 -0.79 11.93
N SER A 46 13.58 0.09 12.92
CA SER A 46 14.26 1.38 12.75
C SER A 46 15.80 1.28 12.72
N ILE A 47 16.36 0.09 13.03
CA ILE A 47 17.82 -0.18 13.12
C ILE A 47 18.22 -0.97 11.86
N MET A 48 18.60 -0.26 10.78
CA MET A 48 18.78 -0.85 9.45
C MET A 48 20.20 -1.32 9.15
N ASN A 49 21.22 -0.72 9.78
CA ASN A 49 22.63 -0.95 9.46
C ASN A 49 23.39 -1.73 10.55
N ILE A 50 22.68 -2.23 11.55
CA ILE A 50 23.26 -3.02 12.65
C ILE A 50 22.49 -4.33 12.72
N ASP A 51 23.20 -5.45 12.57
CA ASP A 51 22.60 -6.76 12.75
C ASP A 51 22.32 -6.99 14.25
N MET A 52 21.04 -6.88 14.61
CA MET A 52 20.60 -7.04 15.99
C MET A 52 20.56 -8.49 16.45
N SER A 53 20.65 -9.48 15.53
CA SER A 53 20.76 -10.89 15.84
C SER A 53 22.08 -11.20 16.59
N ASP A 54 23.16 -10.49 16.28
CA ASP A 54 24.44 -10.57 16.98
C ASP A 54 24.32 -10.27 18.47
N PHE A 55 23.24 -9.58 18.87
CA PHE A 55 22.95 -9.23 20.27
C PHE A 55 21.81 -10.06 20.86
N GLY A 56 21.41 -11.14 20.16
CA GLY A 56 20.39 -12.11 20.58
C GLY A 56 18.96 -11.57 20.46
N PHE A 57 18.71 -10.61 19.57
CA PHE A 57 17.36 -10.20 19.17
C PHE A 57 16.93 -11.00 17.92
N ASP A 58 17.01 -12.33 18.01
CA ASP A 58 16.50 -13.26 17.01
C ASP A 58 15.01 -13.49 17.25
N PHE A 59 14.22 -12.46 17.04
CA PHE A 59 12.78 -12.64 17.01
C PHE A 59 12.36 -12.83 15.55
N GLU A 60 11.95 -14.04 15.20
CA GLU A 60 11.01 -14.19 14.11
C GLU A 60 9.72 -13.49 14.60
N ILE A 61 9.57 -12.23 14.24
CA ILE A 61 8.28 -11.56 14.37
C ILE A 61 7.42 -12.25 13.31
N GLU A 62 6.62 -13.23 13.75
CA GLU A 62 5.54 -13.72 12.92
C GLU A 62 4.63 -12.50 12.68
N ASP A 63 4.90 -11.76 11.61
CA ASP A 63 3.91 -10.84 11.07
C ASP A 63 2.67 -11.69 10.80
N GLU A 64 1.56 -11.37 11.44
CA GLU A 64 0.31 -12.07 11.16
C GLU A 64 0.10 -11.99 9.64
N GLU A 65 -0.05 -13.15 9.01
CA GLU A 65 -0.22 -13.22 7.55
C GLU A 65 -1.50 -12.46 7.19
N VAL A 66 -1.34 -11.42 6.35
CA VAL A 66 -2.49 -10.67 5.86
C VAL A 66 -3.42 -11.60 5.11
N VAL A 67 -4.68 -11.52 5.44
CA VAL A 67 -5.73 -12.32 4.80
C VAL A 67 -6.54 -11.46 3.84
N GLU A 68 -6.91 -12.07 2.70
CA GLU A 68 -7.94 -11.48 1.85
C GLU A 68 -9.27 -11.50 2.61
N ASP A 69 -9.99 -10.40 2.58
CA ASP A 69 -11.36 -10.35 3.09
C ASP A 69 -12.36 -10.90 2.06
N GLU A 70 -13.51 -11.38 2.55
CA GLU A 70 -14.59 -11.89 1.68
C GLU A 70 -15.46 -10.74 1.11
N PHE A 71 -14.84 -9.57 0.86
CA PHE A 71 -15.58 -8.41 0.39
C PHE A 71 -15.96 -8.56 -1.09
N GLU A 72 -17.26 -8.55 -1.33
CA GLU A 72 -17.85 -8.40 -2.67
C GLU A 72 -18.60 -7.06 -2.71
N LEU A 73 -18.25 -6.24 -3.70
CA LEU A 73 -19.01 -5.01 -3.96
C LEU A 73 -20.30 -5.42 -4.69
N GLU A 74 -21.40 -5.47 -3.97
CA GLU A 74 -22.71 -5.82 -4.52
C GLU A 74 -23.21 -4.69 -5.43
N GLU A 75 -23.70 -5.00 -6.63
CA GLU A 75 -24.29 -4.03 -7.56
C GLU A 75 -25.44 -3.26 -6.89
N GLU A 76 -26.27 -3.95 -6.11
CA GLU A 76 -27.38 -3.35 -5.36
C GLU A 76 -26.91 -2.26 -4.37
N ALA A 77 -25.67 -2.37 -3.83
CA ALA A 77 -25.13 -1.34 -2.96
C ALA A 77 -24.79 -0.05 -3.72
N LEU A 78 -24.44 -0.17 -5.01
CA LEU A 78 -24.15 0.97 -5.88
C LEU A 78 -25.42 1.61 -6.47
N GLU A 79 -26.56 0.91 -6.45
CA GLU A 79 -27.86 1.45 -6.89
C GLU A 79 -28.54 2.31 -5.81
N ASN A 80 -28.16 2.15 -4.55
CA ASN A 80 -28.74 2.92 -3.45
C ASN A 80 -28.29 4.38 -3.47
N GLU A 81 -29.16 5.27 -2.98
CA GLU A 81 -28.80 6.66 -2.75
C GLU A 81 -27.68 6.73 -1.69
N PRO A 82 -26.50 7.31 -2.02
CA PRO A 82 -25.37 7.31 -1.11
C PRO A 82 -25.65 8.15 0.14
N LYS A 83 -25.12 7.69 1.28
CA LYS A 83 -25.15 8.43 2.55
C LYS A 83 -24.08 9.52 2.58
N SER A 84 -22.92 9.23 1.99
CA SER A 84 -21.77 10.13 1.89
C SER A 84 -22.01 11.22 0.84
N LYS A 85 -21.35 12.36 1.00
CA LYS A 85 -21.39 13.51 0.09
C LYS A 85 -20.02 14.07 -0.12
N LEU A 86 -19.80 14.72 -1.27
CA LEU A 86 -18.55 15.44 -1.53
C LEU A 86 -18.19 16.39 -0.38
N GLY A 87 -16.98 16.30 0.10
CA GLY A 87 -16.45 17.04 1.23
C GLY A 87 -16.54 16.31 2.57
N ASP A 88 -17.27 15.20 2.67
CA ASP A 88 -17.36 14.41 3.89
C ASP A 88 -16.03 13.71 4.19
N ILE A 89 -15.64 13.69 5.47
CA ILE A 89 -14.47 12.97 5.97
C ILE A 89 -14.92 12.02 7.07
N TYR A 90 -14.45 10.80 6.99
CA TYR A 90 -14.72 9.74 7.96
C TYR A 90 -13.42 9.29 8.62
N GLN A 91 -13.48 9.11 9.93
CA GLN A 91 -12.44 8.46 10.72
C GLN A 91 -12.81 6.99 10.94
N LEU A 92 -11.91 6.10 10.54
CA LEU A 92 -12.03 4.65 10.64
C LEU A 92 -10.88 4.14 11.55
N GLY A 93 -11.08 4.17 12.85
CA GLY A 93 -9.98 3.91 13.80
C GLY A 93 -8.86 4.94 13.68
N ASN A 94 -7.68 4.52 13.21
CA ASN A 94 -6.53 5.40 12.94
C ASN A 94 -6.48 5.90 11.48
N HIS A 95 -7.46 5.53 10.65
CA HIS A 95 -7.50 5.86 9.23
C HIS A 95 -8.48 6.99 8.94
N PHE A 96 -8.30 7.67 7.81
CA PHE A 96 -9.19 8.71 7.33
C PHE A 96 -9.55 8.46 5.87
N LEU A 97 -10.85 8.59 5.55
CA LEU A 97 -11.38 8.50 4.19
C LEU A 97 -12.21 9.74 3.87
N MET A 98 -11.93 10.38 2.74
CA MET A 98 -12.64 11.55 2.28
C MET A 98 -13.38 11.27 0.98
N CYS A 99 -14.65 11.66 0.91
CA CYS A 99 -15.38 11.79 -0.34
C CYS A 99 -14.96 13.12 -1.00
N GLY A 100 -14.09 13.06 -2.02
CA GLY A 100 -13.52 14.28 -2.58
C GLY A 100 -12.70 14.10 -3.85
N ASP A 101 -12.28 15.23 -4.41
CA ASP A 101 -11.50 15.30 -5.64
C ASP A 101 -9.99 15.30 -5.32
N SER A 102 -9.29 14.27 -5.76
CA SER A 102 -7.85 14.09 -5.58
C SER A 102 -6.98 15.09 -6.37
N THR A 103 -7.56 15.84 -7.31
CA THR A 103 -6.89 16.92 -8.03
C THR A 103 -6.99 18.26 -7.31
N ASP A 104 -7.76 18.36 -6.23
CA ASP A 104 -7.90 19.55 -5.40
C ASP A 104 -6.98 19.49 -4.18
N PHE A 105 -5.88 20.22 -4.22
CA PHE A 105 -4.90 20.27 -3.12
C PHE A 105 -5.50 20.71 -1.78
N ILE A 106 -6.53 21.58 -1.78
CA ILE A 106 -7.16 22.01 -0.54
C ILE A 106 -7.87 20.84 0.14
N GLN A 107 -8.53 19.99 -0.64
CA GLN A 107 -9.20 18.79 -0.13
C GLN A 107 -8.17 17.75 0.36
N VAL A 108 -7.11 17.46 -0.42
CA VAL A 108 -6.03 16.57 0.00
C VAL A 108 -5.38 17.05 1.29
N LYS A 109 -5.05 18.34 1.39
CA LYS A 109 -4.47 18.93 2.62
C LYS A 109 -5.45 18.89 3.80
N LYS A 110 -6.76 19.05 3.56
CA LYS A 110 -7.79 18.92 4.58
C LYS A 110 -7.89 17.49 5.13
N LEU A 111 -7.80 16.48 4.25
CA LEU A 111 -7.78 15.07 4.65
C LEU A 111 -6.55 14.74 5.50
N VAL A 112 -5.36 15.09 5.01
CA VAL A 112 -4.08 14.74 5.66
C VAL A 112 -3.81 15.59 6.92
N GLY A 113 -4.32 16.83 6.97
CA GLY A 113 -4.09 17.76 8.09
C GLY A 113 -2.61 18.11 8.24
N GLU A 114 -2.07 17.93 9.44
CA GLU A 114 -0.66 18.20 9.75
C GLU A 114 0.23 16.93 9.64
N ALA A 115 -0.33 15.77 9.29
CA ALA A 115 0.45 14.56 9.09
C ALA A 115 1.36 14.69 7.86
N GLU A 116 2.53 14.07 7.93
CA GLU A 116 3.40 13.85 6.77
C GLU A 116 3.12 12.46 6.20
N ILE A 117 3.02 12.35 4.89
CA ILE A 117 2.80 11.07 4.21
C ILE A 117 4.14 10.41 3.93
N ASP A 118 4.28 9.16 4.32
CA ASP A 118 5.49 8.35 4.17
C ASP A 118 5.50 7.57 2.86
N LEU A 119 4.32 7.14 2.41
CA LEU A 119 4.14 6.27 1.25
C LEU A 119 2.86 6.64 0.48
N LEU A 120 2.96 6.72 -0.85
CA LEU A 120 1.81 6.77 -1.76
C LEU A 120 1.64 5.40 -2.43
N VAL A 121 0.46 4.78 -2.28
CA VAL A 121 0.05 3.59 -3.06
C VAL A 121 -1.28 3.91 -3.70
N THR A 122 -1.34 3.99 -5.02
CA THR A 122 -2.53 4.53 -5.70
C THR A 122 -2.79 3.90 -7.07
N ASP A 123 -4.08 3.84 -7.44
CA ASP A 123 -4.60 3.20 -8.63
C ASP A 123 -5.54 4.14 -9.40
N PRO A 124 -5.00 5.17 -10.09
CA PRO A 124 -5.80 6.15 -10.82
C PRO A 124 -6.62 5.52 -11.96
N PRO A 125 -7.68 6.17 -12.46
CA PRO A 125 -8.34 5.76 -13.70
C PRO A 125 -7.34 5.59 -14.85
N TYR A 126 -7.53 4.56 -15.68
CA TYR A 126 -6.53 4.18 -16.72
C TYR A 126 -6.77 4.82 -18.08
N ASN A 127 -7.84 5.60 -18.25
CA ASN A 127 -8.23 6.23 -19.52
C ASN A 127 -8.45 5.21 -20.66
N VAL A 128 -8.96 4.04 -20.33
CA VAL A 128 -9.22 2.95 -21.29
C VAL A 128 -10.69 2.85 -21.69
N ALA A 129 -11.51 3.84 -21.34
CA ALA A 129 -12.95 3.88 -21.56
C ALA A 129 -13.63 2.58 -21.09
N TYR A 130 -13.36 2.20 -19.84
CA TYR A 130 -13.87 0.96 -19.29
C TYR A 130 -15.40 0.99 -19.25
N GLU A 131 -16.02 0.02 -19.94
CA GLU A 131 -17.44 -0.26 -19.85
C GLU A 131 -17.62 -1.63 -19.17
N GLY A 132 -18.36 -1.66 -18.05
CA GLY A 132 -18.75 -2.90 -17.39
C GLY A 132 -19.47 -3.84 -18.36
N LYS A 133 -19.29 -5.14 -18.19
CA LYS A 133 -19.93 -6.18 -19.04
C LYS A 133 -21.37 -6.50 -18.62
N THR A 134 -21.88 -5.85 -17.59
CA THR A 134 -23.25 -6.00 -17.09
C THR A 134 -24.23 -5.10 -17.88
N GLU A 135 -25.53 -5.39 -17.80
CA GLU A 135 -26.56 -4.62 -18.53
C GLU A 135 -26.56 -3.12 -18.19
N ASP A 136 -26.07 -2.74 -17.00
CA ASP A 136 -25.99 -1.37 -16.49
C ASP A 136 -24.65 -0.66 -16.77
N ALA A 137 -23.71 -1.32 -17.50
CA ALA A 137 -22.46 -0.78 -18.02
C ALA A 137 -21.80 0.25 -17.07
N LEU A 138 -21.34 -0.18 -15.89
CA LEU A 138 -20.64 0.67 -14.92
C LEU A 138 -19.44 1.37 -15.60
N THR A 139 -19.44 2.69 -15.60
CA THR A 139 -18.35 3.51 -16.14
C THR A 139 -17.54 4.11 -14.99
N ILE A 140 -16.23 4.18 -15.17
CA ILE A 140 -15.34 4.86 -14.23
C ILE A 140 -15.33 6.34 -14.63
N GLU A 141 -15.58 7.25 -13.67
CA GLU A 141 -15.44 8.67 -13.91
C GLU A 141 -14.01 9.00 -14.34
N ASN A 142 -13.87 9.90 -15.31
CA ASN A 142 -12.57 10.33 -15.86
C ASN A 142 -11.77 9.26 -16.63
N ASP A 143 -12.39 8.14 -17.06
CA ASP A 143 -11.71 7.06 -17.80
C ASP A 143 -11.79 7.21 -19.34
N SER A 144 -12.23 8.35 -19.87
CA SER A 144 -12.32 8.64 -21.32
C SER A 144 -11.98 10.11 -21.62
N MET A 145 -10.67 10.42 -21.61
CA MET A 145 -10.15 11.76 -21.91
C MET A 145 -9.21 11.73 -23.11
N ASP A 146 -9.02 12.88 -23.77
CA ASP A 146 -7.88 13.02 -24.68
C ASP A 146 -6.55 13.06 -23.91
N ASP A 147 -5.46 12.64 -24.55
CA ASP A 147 -4.13 12.50 -23.95
C ASP A 147 -3.68 13.72 -23.13
N LYS A 148 -3.98 14.93 -23.62
CA LYS A 148 -3.55 16.16 -22.94
C LYS A 148 -4.31 16.40 -21.64
N LYS A 149 -5.62 16.17 -21.68
CA LYS A 149 -6.46 16.31 -20.49
C LYS A 149 -6.15 15.22 -19.48
N PHE A 150 -5.98 13.99 -19.94
CA PHE A 150 -5.62 12.88 -19.07
C PHE A 150 -4.28 13.12 -18.38
N ARG A 151 -3.26 13.55 -19.15
CA ARG A 151 -1.98 13.90 -18.54
C ARG A 151 -2.09 15.05 -17.55
N ALA A 152 -2.87 16.10 -17.84
CA ALA A 152 -3.10 17.20 -16.92
C ALA A 152 -3.77 16.70 -15.63
N PHE A 153 -4.80 15.86 -15.73
CA PHE A 153 -5.45 15.22 -14.59
C PHE A 153 -4.45 14.46 -13.70
N LEU A 154 -3.58 13.63 -14.31
CA LEU A 154 -2.55 12.91 -13.55
C LEU A 154 -1.55 13.85 -12.89
N VAL A 155 -1.11 14.92 -13.59
CA VAL A 155 -0.21 15.93 -13.05
C VAL A 155 -0.84 16.66 -11.85
N ASP A 156 -2.12 17.00 -11.94
CA ASP A 156 -2.84 17.67 -10.84
C ASP A 156 -2.92 16.76 -9.62
N ALA A 157 -3.35 15.50 -9.79
CA ALA A 157 -3.43 14.53 -8.70
C ALA A 157 -2.04 14.23 -8.07
N PHE A 158 -1.00 14.01 -8.90
CA PHE A 158 0.34 13.73 -8.39
C PHE A 158 0.99 14.95 -7.74
N SER A 159 0.67 16.16 -8.21
CA SER A 159 1.10 17.40 -7.55
C SER A 159 0.47 17.55 -6.17
N CYS A 160 -0.81 17.16 -6.01
CA CYS A 160 -1.47 17.12 -4.72
C CYS A 160 -0.78 16.14 -3.77
N ALA A 161 -0.46 14.93 -4.26
CA ALA A 161 0.31 13.96 -3.48
C ALA A 161 1.71 14.47 -3.12
N ASP A 162 2.43 15.09 -4.08
CA ASP A 162 3.75 15.65 -3.82
C ASP A 162 3.74 16.70 -2.71
N GLY A 163 2.69 17.52 -2.66
CA GLY A 163 2.54 18.55 -1.64
C GLY A 163 2.43 18.04 -0.19
N VAL A 164 2.09 16.76 0.00
CA VAL A 164 1.94 16.12 1.32
C VAL A 164 2.91 14.97 1.56
N LEU A 165 3.54 14.43 0.50
CA LEU A 165 4.54 13.38 0.59
C LEU A 165 5.86 13.93 1.12
N LYS A 166 6.43 13.31 2.16
CA LYS A 166 7.72 13.71 2.73
C LYS A 166 8.88 13.52 1.73
N PRO A 167 9.99 14.26 1.83
CA PRO A 167 11.22 13.92 1.14
C PRO A 167 11.66 12.47 1.47
N GLY A 168 11.96 11.67 0.45
CA GLY A 168 12.25 10.24 0.60
C GLY A 168 11.01 9.35 0.67
N GLY A 169 9.80 9.91 0.76
CA GLY A 169 8.56 9.13 0.69
C GLY A 169 8.47 8.38 -0.64
N ALA A 170 8.18 7.09 -0.59
CA ALA A 170 8.08 6.24 -1.77
C ALA A 170 6.70 6.37 -2.44
N PHE A 171 6.61 5.99 -3.71
CA PHE A 171 5.34 5.90 -4.41
C PHE A 171 5.25 4.63 -5.26
N TYR A 172 4.03 4.06 -5.30
CA TYR A 172 3.60 3.00 -6.18
C TYR A 172 2.35 3.46 -6.92
N ILE A 173 2.42 3.46 -8.28
CA ILE A 173 1.34 3.95 -9.12
C ILE A 173 1.00 2.89 -10.15
N TRP A 174 -0.17 2.28 -10.01
CA TRP A 174 -0.72 1.33 -10.96
C TRP A 174 -1.17 2.03 -12.24
N HIS A 175 -1.05 1.38 -13.38
CA HIS A 175 -1.47 1.95 -14.65
C HIS A 175 -1.70 0.88 -15.73
N ALA A 176 -2.45 1.22 -16.77
CA ALA A 176 -2.46 0.42 -17.98
C ALA A 176 -1.18 0.65 -18.79
N ASP A 177 -0.63 -0.40 -19.39
CA ASP A 177 0.59 -0.29 -20.23
C ASP A 177 0.38 0.66 -21.42
N SER A 178 -0.83 0.66 -22.02
CA SER A 178 -1.20 1.57 -23.12
C SER A 178 -1.04 3.05 -22.78
N GLU A 179 -1.23 3.42 -21.50
CA GLU A 179 -1.14 4.78 -20.99
C GLU A 179 0.19 5.09 -20.29
N GLY A 180 1.12 4.14 -20.30
CA GLY A 180 2.43 4.27 -19.64
C GLY A 180 3.21 5.53 -20.00
N TYR A 181 3.01 6.07 -21.22
CA TYR A 181 3.59 7.36 -21.64
C TYR A 181 3.03 8.54 -20.82
N ASN A 182 1.72 8.60 -20.63
CA ASN A 182 1.05 9.65 -19.88
C ASN A 182 1.41 9.58 -18.40
N PHE A 183 1.38 8.39 -17.79
CA PHE A 183 1.75 8.17 -16.38
C PHE A 183 3.21 8.54 -16.08
N ARG A 184 4.17 8.02 -16.86
CA ARG A 184 5.60 8.36 -16.69
C ARG A 184 5.85 9.83 -16.97
N GLY A 185 5.12 10.40 -17.93
CA GLY A 185 5.20 11.80 -18.25
C GLY A 185 4.70 12.67 -17.11
N ALA A 186 3.56 12.35 -16.49
CA ALA A 186 3.03 13.06 -15.33
C ALA A 186 3.99 13.01 -14.14
N CYS A 187 4.56 11.83 -13.83
CA CYS A 187 5.60 11.73 -12.80
C CYS A 187 6.76 12.70 -13.05
N ARG A 188 7.25 12.76 -14.29
CA ARG A 188 8.34 13.68 -14.66
C ARG A 188 7.95 15.15 -14.53
N ASP A 189 6.72 15.51 -14.92
CA ASP A 189 6.23 16.88 -14.86
C ASP A 189 6.11 17.39 -13.42
N VAL A 190 5.80 16.48 -12.46
CA VAL A 190 5.79 16.73 -11.01
C VAL A 190 7.21 16.73 -10.40
N GLY A 191 8.21 16.25 -11.15
CA GLY A 191 9.60 16.15 -10.67
C GLY A 191 9.94 14.82 -9.99
N TRP A 192 9.12 13.80 -10.18
CA TRP A 192 9.37 12.47 -9.68
C TRP A 192 10.19 11.62 -10.66
N ASP A 193 11.20 10.94 -10.14
CA ASP A 193 11.99 9.95 -10.88
C ASP A 193 11.41 8.55 -10.69
N VAL A 194 10.78 8.00 -11.72
CA VAL A 194 10.42 6.58 -11.75
C VAL A 194 11.69 5.74 -11.79
N ARG A 195 11.92 4.94 -10.76
CA ARG A 195 13.14 4.12 -10.61
C ARG A 195 12.97 2.74 -11.21
N GLN A 196 11.81 2.11 -10.98
CA GLN A 196 11.50 0.76 -11.48
C GLN A 196 10.06 0.69 -11.94
N CYS A 197 9.75 -0.33 -12.73
CA CYS A 197 8.39 -0.73 -13.06
C CYS A 197 8.22 -2.16 -12.57
N LEU A 198 7.29 -2.34 -11.64
CA LEU A 198 6.87 -3.65 -11.18
C LEU A 198 5.83 -4.19 -12.14
N ILE A 199 5.76 -5.49 -12.29
CA ILE A 199 4.78 -6.17 -13.12
C ILE A 199 4.01 -7.15 -12.23
N TRP A 200 2.74 -6.91 -12.03
CA TRP A 200 1.86 -7.90 -11.44
C TRP A 200 1.41 -8.86 -12.55
N ASN A 201 1.89 -10.10 -12.49
CA ASN A 201 1.50 -11.17 -13.40
C ASN A 201 0.28 -11.89 -12.81
N LYS A 202 -0.89 -11.63 -13.39
CA LYS A 202 -2.17 -12.20 -12.92
C LYS A 202 -2.25 -13.69 -13.22
N ASN A 203 -2.96 -14.44 -12.37
CA ASN A 203 -3.26 -15.85 -12.63
C ASN A 203 -4.09 -16.08 -13.90
N GLN A 204 -4.99 -15.14 -14.24
CA GLN A 204 -5.87 -15.21 -15.40
C GLN A 204 -5.64 -14.05 -16.37
N MET A 205 -5.66 -14.34 -17.66
CA MET A 205 -5.64 -13.32 -18.69
C MET A 205 -7.01 -12.62 -18.81
N VAL A 206 -6.99 -11.38 -19.25
CA VAL A 206 -8.19 -10.64 -19.64
C VAL A 206 -8.43 -10.85 -21.13
N LEU A 207 -9.52 -11.55 -21.48
CA LEU A 207 -9.87 -11.78 -22.88
C LEU A 207 -10.32 -10.46 -23.52
N GLY A 208 -9.61 -10.04 -24.55
CA GLY A 208 -9.86 -8.83 -25.33
C GLY A 208 -9.81 -9.09 -26.84
N ARG A 209 -9.86 -8.00 -27.63
CA ARG A 209 -9.82 -8.06 -29.11
C ARG A 209 -8.40 -7.94 -29.67
N GLN A 210 -7.39 -7.82 -28.78
CA GLN A 210 -5.98 -7.72 -29.15
C GLN A 210 -5.43 -9.09 -29.55
N ASP A 211 -4.29 -9.10 -30.30
CA ASP A 211 -3.59 -10.34 -30.70
C ASP A 211 -3.03 -11.07 -29.48
N TYR A 212 -2.40 -10.35 -28.52
CA TYR A 212 -1.96 -10.87 -27.24
C TYR A 212 -2.92 -10.45 -26.13
N GLN A 213 -3.30 -11.39 -25.28
CA GLN A 213 -4.19 -11.14 -24.16
C GLN A 213 -3.42 -10.58 -22.96
N TRP A 214 -3.98 -9.54 -22.33
CA TRP A 214 -3.38 -8.94 -21.16
C TRP A 214 -3.42 -9.90 -19.97
N LYS A 215 -2.25 -10.22 -19.41
CA LYS A 215 -2.11 -11.04 -18.21
C LYS A 215 -1.34 -10.31 -17.11
N HIS A 216 -1.01 -9.05 -17.30
CA HIS A 216 -0.25 -8.29 -16.31
C HIS A 216 -0.79 -6.87 -16.16
N GLU A 217 -0.42 -6.26 -15.03
CA GLU A 217 -0.56 -4.82 -14.79
C GLU A 217 0.78 -4.26 -14.33
N PRO A 218 1.25 -3.16 -14.93
CA PRO A 218 2.45 -2.47 -14.51
C PRO A 218 2.17 -1.51 -13.36
N CYS A 219 3.17 -1.35 -12.47
CA CYS A 219 3.17 -0.41 -11.36
C CYS A 219 4.48 0.38 -11.35
N LEU A 220 4.41 1.69 -11.43
CA LEU A 220 5.59 2.56 -11.34
C LEU A 220 6.02 2.68 -9.88
N TYR A 221 7.31 2.50 -9.65
CA TYR A 221 7.93 2.67 -8.34
C TYR A 221 9.02 3.74 -8.37
N GLY A 222 9.07 4.54 -7.33
CA GLY A 222 10.09 5.55 -7.10
C GLY A 222 9.91 6.22 -5.75
N TRP A 223 10.61 7.33 -5.54
CA TRP A 223 10.49 8.12 -4.30
C TRP A 223 10.77 9.60 -4.56
N LYS A 224 10.19 10.45 -3.73
CA LYS A 224 10.41 11.90 -3.75
C LYS A 224 11.86 12.19 -3.38
N SER A 225 12.51 13.06 -4.16
CA SER A 225 13.88 13.49 -3.89
C SER A 225 14.00 14.32 -2.60
N GLY A 226 15.21 14.43 -2.06
CA GLY A 226 15.53 15.29 -0.91
C GLY A 226 15.93 14.56 0.36
N ALA A 227 15.60 13.25 0.48
CA ALA A 227 16.06 12.39 1.58
C ALA A 227 16.24 10.94 1.10
N GLY A 228 16.81 10.08 1.92
CA GLY A 228 16.81 8.62 1.72
C GLY A 228 15.39 8.07 1.86
N HIS A 229 15.05 7.06 1.06
CA HIS A 229 13.79 6.34 1.18
C HIS A 229 13.96 5.11 2.07
N TYR A 230 12.88 4.71 2.72
CA TYR A 230 12.81 3.41 3.37
C TYR A 230 12.50 2.33 2.34
N PHE A 231 13.20 1.22 2.43
CA PHE A 231 12.87 -0.02 1.73
C PHE A 231 13.34 -1.19 2.58
N VAL A 232 12.53 -2.23 2.69
CA VAL A 232 12.87 -3.43 3.46
C VAL A 232 14.22 -3.99 3.01
N ASN A 233 15.04 -4.48 3.95
CA ASN A 233 16.38 -5.01 3.64
C ASN A 233 16.30 -6.45 3.10
N ASP A 234 15.52 -6.62 2.03
CA ASP A 234 15.39 -7.89 1.31
C ASP A 234 15.85 -7.72 -0.15
N ARG A 235 16.99 -8.31 -0.47
CA ARG A 235 17.61 -8.27 -1.80
C ARG A 235 17.06 -9.35 -2.75
N SER A 236 16.17 -10.23 -2.27
CA SER A 236 15.51 -11.25 -3.09
C SER A 236 14.30 -10.72 -3.86
N LEU A 237 13.78 -9.56 -3.48
CA LEU A 237 12.61 -8.94 -4.10
C LEU A 237 12.88 -8.55 -5.56
N VAL A 238 11.93 -8.87 -6.42
CA VAL A 238 12.04 -8.63 -7.87
C VAL A 238 10.87 -7.85 -8.42
N THR A 239 11.04 -7.39 -9.66
CA THR A 239 10.07 -6.52 -10.34
C THR A 239 8.87 -7.27 -10.93
N VAL A 240 8.83 -8.60 -10.92
CA VAL A 240 7.68 -9.39 -11.37
C VAL A 240 6.99 -10.01 -10.17
N ILE A 241 5.72 -9.68 -9.98
CA ILE A 241 4.85 -10.20 -8.93
C ILE A 241 3.89 -11.18 -9.59
N GLU A 242 3.86 -12.43 -9.17
CA GLU A 242 2.98 -13.46 -9.73
C GLU A 242 1.86 -13.81 -8.76
N ASP A 243 0.65 -14.03 -9.31
CA ASP A 243 -0.44 -14.64 -8.57
C ASP A 243 -0.16 -16.13 -8.45
N LYS A 244 -0.23 -16.70 -7.23
CA LYS A 244 -0.16 -18.15 -7.05
C LYS A 244 -1.46 -18.79 -7.47
N ASP A 245 -1.36 -19.79 -8.35
CA ASP A 245 -2.46 -20.73 -8.54
C ASP A 245 -2.72 -21.49 -7.22
N ASN A 246 -3.98 -21.81 -6.95
CA ASN A 246 -4.30 -22.65 -5.81
C ASN A 246 -3.51 -23.97 -5.94
N LEU A 247 -2.76 -24.36 -4.90
CA LEU A 247 -1.96 -25.59 -4.90
C LEU A 247 -2.78 -26.85 -5.27
N ASN A 248 -4.10 -26.80 -5.08
CA ASN A 248 -5.02 -27.87 -5.45
C ASN A 248 -5.29 -27.94 -6.97
N ASP A 249 -5.00 -26.88 -7.72
CA ASP A 249 -5.20 -26.81 -9.17
C ASP A 249 -3.91 -27.19 -9.94
N LEU A 250 -2.80 -27.37 -9.23
CA LEU A 250 -1.51 -27.74 -9.80
C LEU A 250 -1.43 -29.23 -10.08
N THR A 251 -0.84 -29.59 -11.21
CA THR A 251 -0.51 -30.97 -11.51
C THR A 251 0.57 -31.47 -10.57
N LYS A 252 0.64 -32.79 -10.38
CA LYS A 252 1.68 -33.44 -9.57
C LYS A 252 3.10 -33.05 -10.02
N GLY A 253 3.31 -32.80 -11.31
CA GLY A 253 4.60 -32.35 -11.87
C GLY A 253 4.97 -30.94 -11.44
N GLU A 254 4.01 -30.00 -11.46
CA GLU A 254 4.19 -28.63 -11.03
C GLU A 254 4.44 -28.53 -9.52
N LEU A 255 3.71 -29.34 -8.72
CA LEU A 255 3.97 -29.46 -7.28
C LEU A 255 5.37 -30.00 -6.98
N ILE A 256 5.86 -30.98 -7.75
CA ILE A 256 7.22 -31.52 -7.59
C ILE A 256 8.25 -30.44 -7.94
N ASN A 257 8.05 -29.65 -8.99
CA ASN A 257 8.94 -28.55 -9.35
C ASN A 257 9.01 -27.48 -8.25
N ILE A 258 7.87 -27.08 -7.71
CA ILE A 258 7.80 -26.13 -6.58
C ILE A 258 8.55 -26.69 -5.35
N ILE A 259 8.36 -27.97 -5.03
CA ILE A 259 9.07 -28.62 -3.91
C ILE A 259 10.58 -28.69 -4.18
N LEU A 260 11.00 -28.92 -5.43
CA LEU A 260 12.40 -28.93 -5.81
C LEU A 260 13.02 -27.54 -5.77
N GLU A 261 12.27 -26.51 -6.16
CA GLU A 261 12.69 -25.11 -6.04
C GLU A 261 12.86 -24.69 -4.58
N ILE A 262 11.90 -25.02 -3.72
CA ILE A 262 11.98 -24.78 -2.26
C ILE A 262 13.17 -25.53 -1.63
N ARG A 263 13.45 -26.76 -2.08
CA ARG A 263 14.57 -27.57 -1.55
C ARG A 263 15.94 -27.12 -2.02
N ASN A 264 16.03 -26.42 -3.15
CA ASN A 264 17.31 -25.97 -3.71
C ASN A 264 17.76 -24.61 -3.19
N ASP A 265 17.05 -24.03 -2.21
CA ASP A 265 17.41 -22.79 -1.49
C ASP A 265 17.90 -21.66 -2.42
N THR A 266 17.45 -21.66 -3.65
CA THR A 266 17.64 -20.54 -4.55
C THR A 266 16.46 -19.58 -4.33
N PRO A 267 16.69 -18.34 -3.88
CA PRO A 267 15.63 -17.35 -3.72
C PRO A 267 14.93 -17.19 -5.07
N SER A 268 13.73 -17.74 -5.20
CA SER A 268 12.92 -17.52 -6.39
C SER A 268 12.41 -16.09 -6.37
N THR A 269 12.72 -15.38 -7.42
CA THR A 269 12.38 -13.97 -7.61
C THR A 269 10.93 -13.74 -8.03
N ILE A 270 10.08 -14.76 -7.90
CA ILE A 270 8.70 -14.77 -8.38
C ILE A 270 7.76 -14.89 -7.18
N ILE A 271 6.91 -13.91 -7.01
CA ILE A 271 5.89 -13.88 -5.98
C ILE A 271 4.53 -14.08 -6.61
N ASN A 272 3.80 -15.06 -6.08
CA ASN A 272 2.51 -15.44 -6.58
C ASN A 272 1.43 -15.09 -5.55
N GLU A 273 0.50 -14.20 -5.89
CA GLU A 273 -0.68 -13.89 -5.09
C GLU A 273 -1.94 -14.30 -5.86
N VAL A 274 -2.84 -15.03 -5.20
CA VAL A 274 -4.09 -15.48 -5.83
C VAL A 274 -5.12 -14.37 -5.79
N LYS A 275 -5.67 -13.99 -6.95
CA LYS A 275 -6.87 -13.15 -7.00
C LYS A 275 -8.06 -14.00 -6.54
N PRO A 276 -8.91 -13.52 -5.60
CA PRO A 276 -10.13 -14.22 -5.23
C PRO A 276 -10.97 -14.57 -6.47
N GLN A 277 -11.39 -15.83 -6.59
CA GLN A 277 -12.06 -16.36 -7.81
C GLN A 277 -13.46 -15.82 -8.06
N ARG A 278 -14.03 -15.01 -7.16
CA ARG A 278 -15.41 -14.52 -7.23
C ARG A 278 -15.50 -13.03 -6.99
N ASN A 279 -14.96 -12.21 -7.90
CA ASN A 279 -15.36 -10.79 -7.99
C ASN A 279 -16.04 -10.59 -9.34
N GLY A 280 -17.31 -10.97 -9.42
CA GLY A 280 -18.13 -10.79 -10.62
C GLY A 280 -18.41 -9.33 -10.97
N ILE A 281 -18.14 -8.39 -10.05
CA ILE A 281 -18.72 -7.05 -10.07
C ILE A 281 -17.69 -5.94 -10.25
N HIS A 282 -16.44 -6.10 -9.80
CA HIS A 282 -15.39 -5.08 -10.06
C HIS A 282 -14.10 -5.73 -10.59
N PRO A 283 -13.94 -5.81 -11.92
CA PRO A 283 -12.79 -6.48 -12.56
C PRO A 283 -11.44 -5.80 -12.29
N THR A 284 -11.44 -4.61 -11.68
CA THR A 284 -10.22 -3.81 -11.44
C THR A 284 -9.76 -3.76 -9.98
N MET A 285 -10.50 -4.37 -9.03
CA MET A 285 -10.10 -4.33 -7.63
C MET A 285 -8.81 -5.13 -7.39
N LYS A 286 -7.82 -4.50 -6.74
CA LYS A 286 -6.54 -5.14 -6.40
C LYS A 286 -6.70 -6.04 -5.17
N PRO A 287 -5.99 -7.19 -5.08
CA PRO A 287 -5.93 -8.02 -3.88
C PRO A 287 -5.34 -7.25 -2.68
N VAL A 288 -5.84 -7.52 -1.48
CA VAL A 288 -5.32 -6.92 -0.24
C VAL A 288 -3.86 -7.31 -0.03
N LYS A 289 -3.50 -8.59 -0.25
CA LYS A 289 -2.13 -9.10 -0.16
C LYS A 289 -1.16 -8.40 -1.11
N LEU A 290 -1.62 -8.01 -2.31
CA LEU A 290 -0.80 -7.27 -3.26
C LEU A 290 -0.48 -5.87 -2.73
N MET A 291 -1.48 -5.16 -2.15
CA MET A 291 -1.27 -3.84 -1.54
C MET A 291 -0.40 -3.93 -0.29
N GLU A 292 -0.69 -4.91 0.58
CA GLU A 292 0.10 -5.20 1.78
C GLU A 292 1.60 -5.29 1.48
N ARG A 293 1.95 -6.05 0.46
CA ARG A 293 3.33 -6.23 0.05
C ARG A 293 4.04 -4.92 -0.28
N LEU A 294 3.40 -4.04 -1.05
CA LEU A 294 3.97 -2.73 -1.41
C LEU A 294 4.13 -1.85 -0.16
N ILE A 295 3.12 -1.90 0.73
CA ILE A 295 3.11 -1.16 1.99
C ILE A 295 4.25 -1.61 2.90
N ARG A 296 4.41 -2.92 3.13
CA ARG A 296 5.51 -3.45 3.95
C ARG A 296 6.88 -3.14 3.40
N ASN A 297 7.05 -3.22 2.09
CA ASN A 297 8.34 -2.99 1.46
C ASN A 297 8.84 -1.56 1.63
N SER A 298 7.93 -0.57 1.70
CA SER A 298 8.29 0.86 1.63
C SER A 298 7.71 1.71 2.75
N SER A 299 7.19 1.10 3.82
CA SER A 299 6.77 1.80 5.04
C SER A 299 6.98 0.95 6.29
N GLN A 300 7.08 1.61 7.44
CA GLN A 300 7.18 1.01 8.77
C GLN A 300 5.82 1.04 9.49
N LYS A 301 5.65 0.21 10.55
CA LYS A 301 4.44 0.26 11.40
C LYS A 301 4.27 1.66 12.01
N GLY A 302 3.05 2.17 12.01
CA GLY A 302 2.71 3.52 12.46
C GLY A 302 2.90 4.62 11.42
N GLU A 303 3.56 4.37 10.28
CA GLU A 303 3.71 5.34 9.20
C GLU A 303 2.42 5.56 8.40
N ASN A 304 2.37 6.67 7.66
CA ASN A 304 1.19 7.16 6.98
C ASN A 304 1.21 6.81 5.49
N VAL A 305 0.18 6.13 5.02
CA VAL A 305 -0.02 5.71 3.63
C VAL A 305 -1.14 6.52 3.01
N LEU A 306 -0.90 7.14 1.86
CA LEU A 306 -1.88 7.87 1.07
C LEU A 306 -2.35 7.03 -0.12
N ASP A 307 -3.66 7.03 -0.36
CA ASP A 307 -4.26 6.55 -1.60
C ASP A 307 -5.26 7.59 -2.12
N LEU A 308 -4.96 8.18 -3.27
CA LEU A 308 -5.79 9.23 -3.88
C LEU A 308 -7.00 8.71 -4.64
N PHE A 309 -7.07 7.39 -4.91
CA PHE A 309 -8.13 6.72 -5.66
C PHE A 309 -8.50 5.43 -4.97
N ASN A 310 -9.18 5.56 -3.82
CA ASN A 310 -9.46 4.46 -2.88
C ASN A 310 -10.17 3.25 -3.52
N GLY A 311 -11.09 3.50 -4.46
CA GLY A 311 -11.91 2.46 -5.06
C GLY A 311 -12.61 1.59 -4.00
N GLY A 312 -12.39 0.28 -4.05
CA GLY A 312 -12.96 -0.67 -3.09
C GLY A 312 -12.23 -0.78 -1.75
N GLY A 313 -11.19 0.03 -1.46
CA GLY A 313 -10.54 0.12 -0.16
C GLY A 313 -9.54 -1.00 0.17
N ALA A 314 -8.95 -1.67 -0.82
CA ALA A 314 -7.95 -2.73 -0.58
C ALA A 314 -6.72 -2.21 0.18
N THR A 315 -6.25 -1.00 -0.16
CA THR A 315 -5.14 -0.32 0.51
C THR A 315 -5.47 -0.04 1.99
N LEU A 316 -6.71 0.38 2.30
CA LEU A 316 -7.18 0.60 3.67
C LEU A 316 -7.12 -0.69 4.51
N ILE A 317 -7.67 -1.79 3.98
CA ILE A 317 -7.68 -3.09 4.69
C ILE A 317 -6.25 -3.61 4.88
N ALA A 318 -5.38 -3.44 3.89
CA ALA A 318 -3.96 -3.77 4.03
C ALA A 318 -3.27 -2.93 5.13
N CYS A 319 -3.57 -1.63 5.24
CA CYS A 319 -3.04 -0.76 6.29
C CYS A 319 -3.55 -1.15 7.68
N GLU A 320 -4.84 -1.46 7.85
CA GLU A 320 -5.43 -1.92 9.13
C GLU A 320 -4.70 -3.18 9.61
N GLN A 321 -4.51 -4.19 8.74
CA GLN A 321 -3.86 -5.45 9.10
C GLN A 321 -2.37 -5.30 9.42
N ASN A 322 -1.70 -4.32 8.81
CA ASN A 322 -0.26 -4.11 8.97
C ASN A 322 0.12 -3.00 9.96
N GLY A 323 -0.85 -2.39 10.64
CA GLY A 323 -0.60 -1.34 11.61
C GLY A 323 -0.02 -0.04 11.02
N ARG A 324 -0.39 0.29 9.76
CA ARG A 324 -0.11 1.60 9.14
C ARG A 324 -1.34 2.48 9.25
N ASN A 325 -1.16 3.81 9.26
CA ASN A 325 -2.27 4.75 9.19
C ASN A 325 -2.60 5.01 7.71
N TYR A 326 -3.88 5.04 7.38
CA TYR A 326 -4.34 5.23 6.02
C TYR A 326 -5.02 6.58 5.84
N PHE A 327 -4.74 7.25 4.72
CA PHE A 327 -5.42 8.45 4.27
C PHE A 327 -5.91 8.20 2.84
N GLY A 328 -7.22 8.13 2.64
CA GLY A 328 -7.80 7.81 1.34
C GLY A 328 -8.74 8.87 0.81
N MET A 329 -8.76 9.01 -0.51
CA MET A 329 -9.75 9.81 -1.23
C MET A 329 -10.51 8.95 -2.23
N GLU A 330 -11.80 9.26 -2.37
CA GLU A 330 -12.68 8.65 -3.36
C GLU A 330 -13.69 9.70 -3.83
N LEU A 331 -13.85 9.81 -5.14
CA LEU A 331 -14.73 10.81 -5.71
C LEU A 331 -16.20 10.37 -5.64
N ASP A 332 -16.47 9.10 -5.91
CA ASP A 332 -17.82 8.54 -5.91
C ASP A 332 -18.30 8.21 -4.48
N PRO A 333 -19.35 8.89 -3.98
CA PRO A 333 -19.85 8.65 -2.63
C PRO A 333 -20.29 7.21 -2.37
N ARG A 334 -20.69 6.46 -3.41
CA ARG A 334 -21.13 5.05 -3.29
C ARG A 334 -19.96 4.14 -2.93
N TYR A 335 -18.78 4.38 -3.52
CA TYR A 335 -17.57 3.66 -3.17
C TYR A 335 -17.04 4.05 -1.78
N VAL A 336 -17.25 5.30 -1.35
CA VAL A 336 -16.97 5.73 0.02
C VAL A 336 -17.81 4.92 1.01
N ASP A 337 -19.12 4.85 0.80
CA ASP A 337 -20.03 4.09 1.65
C ASP A 337 -19.67 2.59 1.67
N ALA A 338 -19.38 2.00 0.51
CA ALA A 338 -18.98 0.60 0.40
C ALA A 338 -17.66 0.31 1.15
N THR A 339 -16.69 1.23 1.07
CA THR A 339 -15.42 1.11 1.80
C THR A 339 -15.62 1.20 3.32
N ILE A 340 -16.50 2.10 3.78
CA ILE A 340 -16.86 2.21 5.21
C ILE A 340 -17.48 0.89 5.67
N ASP A 341 -18.51 0.39 4.96
CA ASP A 341 -19.18 -0.86 5.30
C ASP A 341 -18.19 -2.06 5.31
N ARG A 342 -17.25 -2.10 4.35
CA ARG A 342 -16.16 -3.09 4.29
C ARG A 342 -15.31 -3.07 5.55
N TRP A 343 -14.80 -1.89 5.92
CA TRP A 343 -13.93 -1.73 7.09
C TRP A 343 -14.67 -2.04 8.40
N GLU A 344 -15.93 -1.60 8.53
CA GLU A 344 -16.77 -1.91 9.70
C GLU A 344 -17.02 -3.42 9.85
N LYS A 345 -17.32 -4.11 8.74
CA LYS A 345 -17.49 -5.56 8.72
C LYS A 345 -16.19 -6.28 9.09
N PHE A 346 -15.06 -5.82 8.54
CA PHE A 346 -13.76 -6.44 8.78
C PHE A 346 -13.29 -6.29 10.22
N THR A 347 -13.44 -5.09 10.79
CA THR A 347 -12.88 -4.77 12.13
C THR A 347 -13.88 -4.93 13.27
N GLY A 348 -15.18 -4.94 12.99
CA GLY A 348 -16.25 -4.86 14.00
C GLY A 348 -16.37 -3.49 14.68
N LYS A 349 -15.62 -2.48 14.23
CA LYS A 349 -15.65 -1.09 14.71
C LYS A 349 -16.66 -0.26 13.90
N GLN A 350 -16.94 0.96 14.34
CA GLN A 350 -17.80 1.92 13.63
C GLN A 350 -17.00 3.11 13.15
N ALA A 351 -17.24 3.52 11.90
CA ALA A 351 -16.69 4.75 11.33
C ALA A 351 -17.39 5.99 11.92
N ILE A 352 -16.66 7.08 12.04
CA ILE A 352 -17.15 8.34 12.59
C ILE A 352 -16.99 9.43 11.54
N LYS A 353 -18.08 10.10 11.16
CA LYS A 353 -17.99 11.31 10.34
C LYS A 353 -17.42 12.45 11.19
N VAL A 354 -16.30 13.06 10.76
CA VAL A 354 -15.54 14.03 11.55
C VAL A 354 -15.76 15.49 11.13
N ASN A 355 -16.47 15.70 10.02
CA ASN A 355 -16.88 17.03 9.58
C ASN A 355 -18.39 17.09 9.34
N GLU A 356 -19.01 18.14 9.83
CA GLU A 356 -20.42 18.46 9.55
C GLU A 356 -20.52 19.33 8.27
#